data_af5802913afb52a945d53dce1895d726
#
_entry.id   af5802913afb52a945d53dce1895d726
#
_cell.length_a   1.000
_cell.length_b   1.000
_cell.length_c   1.000
_cell.angle_alpha   90.00
_cell.angle_beta   90.00
_cell.angle_gamma   90.00
#
_symmetry.space_group_name_H-M   'P 1'
#
loop_
_entity.id
_entity.type
_entity.pdbx_description
1 polymer ?
#
loop_
_entity_poly.entity_id
_entity_poly.type
_entity_poly.pdbx_seq_one_letter_code
_entity_poly.pdbx_strand_id
1 'polypeptide(L)'
;VIRALLQRFFVGPYSATILHEPLGNMPFITASNALRYTPVYRAVSLIAGDVARIELEVSASGADSLLRSPSPYMSAFEFRRAMTMQVLLWGNAFAAINRTRGGELIELILLEPDSVSLDTTGPRPVYRTRQYGDLQQDQVFHLKAPNLNGLWGESPISLCRSSLQIMAAQEQMALKSYENAGNPKIALVHPTKLSAEAMHRIEADYMQRHSGSANAGRPLVLMEGMKVERISSTLDDTGLDAARSYSIADVSRIYGVPVSMLGESGGSGYGTLEWMGRAYVDGCLRAWLEAWSGEIKSKLATPFDTVYFDVDELQRPGMAETMASLRTAVEAGFMTRNEAREELDMEPLPGLDAPIQALNMGTGGGTTNIGTDTSAGAVDDFTS
;
A
#
# COMPACT_ATOMS: atom_id res chain seq x y z
N VAL A 1 -41.77 -2.30 -16.53
CA VAL A 1 -41.71 -1.36 -15.37
C VAL A 1 -40.33 -1.45 -14.69
N ILE A 2 -39.80 -2.66 -14.43
CA ILE A 2 -38.47 -2.86 -13.79
C ILE A 2 -37.30 -2.33 -14.68
N ARG A 3 -37.42 -2.52 -16.02
CA ARG A 3 -36.43 -1.99 -16.98
C ARG A 3 -36.36 -0.46 -17.02
N ALA A 4 -37.49 0.21 -16.87
CA ALA A 4 -37.59 1.68 -16.85
C ALA A 4 -37.11 2.29 -15.51
N LEU A 5 -37.21 1.54 -14.41
CA LEU A 5 -36.68 1.96 -13.10
C LEU A 5 -35.15 1.83 -13.07
N LEU A 6 -34.57 0.77 -13.65
CA LEU A 6 -33.10 0.60 -13.76
C LEU A 6 -32.47 1.67 -14.68
N GLN A 7 -33.16 2.10 -15.74
CA GLN A 7 -32.69 3.18 -16.61
C GLN A 7 -32.56 4.54 -15.90
N ARG A 8 -33.33 4.81 -14.87
CA ARG A 8 -33.25 6.06 -14.10
C ARG A 8 -32.06 6.12 -13.14
N PHE A 9 -31.46 4.96 -12.78
CA PHE A 9 -30.28 4.89 -11.95
C PHE A 9 -28.95 4.88 -12.75
N PHE A 10 -29.00 4.71 -14.08
CA PHE A 10 -27.83 4.50 -14.94
C PHE A 10 -27.67 5.51 -16.06
N VAL A 11 -28.35 6.65 -16.02
CA VAL A 11 -28.24 7.69 -17.06
C VAL A 11 -27.29 8.78 -16.62
N GLY A 12 -26.06 8.65 -17.05
CA GLY A 12 -25.03 9.68 -17.05
C GLY A 12 -23.69 9.07 -17.49
N PRO A 13 -22.85 9.79 -18.21
CA PRO A 13 -21.47 9.33 -18.35
C PRO A 13 -20.91 9.21 -16.93
N TYR A 14 -20.49 8.00 -16.55
CA TYR A 14 -19.78 7.78 -15.30
C TYR A 14 -18.41 8.46 -15.37
N SER A 15 -18.41 9.78 -15.36
CA SER A 15 -17.40 10.50 -14.65
C SER A 15 -18.00 10.68 -13.26
N ALA A 16 -17.51 9.98 -12.28
CA ALA A 16 -17.80 10.23 -10.89
C ALA A 16 -17.21 11.58 -10.52
N THR A 17 -17.78 12.63 -11.09
CA THR A 17 -17.63 13.98 -10.60
C THR A 17 -18.56 14.05 -9.40
N ILE A 18 -18.15 13.45 -8.29
CA ILE A 18 -18.57 13.96 -7.00
C ILE A 18 -18.00 15.37 -7.01
N LEU A 19 -18.83 16.32 -7.42
CA LEU A 19 -18.54 17.76 -7.35
C LEU A 19 -18.46 18.09 -5.85
N HIS A 20 -17.32 17.80 -5.25
CA HIS A 20 -16.95 18.40 -3.99
C HIS A 20 -16.61 19.84 -4.34
N GLU A 21 -17.52 20.76 -3.99
CA GLU A 21 -17.19 22.18 -3.98
C GLU A 21 -15.88 22.34 -3.19
N PRO A 22 -14.93 23.14 -3.70
CA PRO A 22 -13.70 23.39 -2.97
C PRO A 22 -14.08 24.01 -1.62
N LEU A 23 -13.58 23.43 -0.53
CA LEU A 23 -13.73 23.98 0.83
C LEU A 23 -12.97 25.30 0.90
N GLY A 24 -13.60 26.41 0.46
CA GLY A 24 -13.00 27.73 0.45
C GLY A 24 -11.71 27.82 -0.40
N ASN A 25 -10.67 28.49 0.13
CA ASN A 25 -9.37 28.67 -0.52
C ASN A 25 -8.38 27.51 -0.30
N MET A 26 -8.86 26.30 0.05
CA MET A 26 -7.99 25.14 0.26
C MET A 26 -7.47 24.59 -1.07
N PRO A 27 -6.26 24.01 -1.08
CA PRO A 27 -5.70 23.38 -2.29
C PRO A 27 -6.62 22.27 -2.82
N PHE A 28 -6.91 22.31 -4.11
CA PHE A 28 -7.73 21.28 -4.74
C PHE A 28 -6.85 20.05 -5.07
N ILE A 29 -7.15 18.91 -4.44
CA ILE A 29 -6.42 17.67 -4.64
C ILE A 29 -7.12 16.79 -5.66
N THR A 30 -6.34 16.33 -6.65
CA THR A 30 -6.74 15.44 -7.73
C THR A 30 -5.82 14.22 -7.77
N ALA A 31 -6.22 13.17 -8.47
CA ALA A 31 -5.36 12.00 -8.71
C ALA A 31 -3.99 12.39 -9.31
N SER A 32 -3.97 13.38 -10.21
CA SER A 32 -2.74 13.82 -10.87
C SER A 32 -1.76 14.61 -9.99
N ASN A 33 -2.23 15.27 -8.91
CA ASN A 33 -1.37 16.06 -8.03
C ASN A 33 -1.17 15.45 -6.63
N ALA A 34 -1.91 14.41 -6.28
CA ALA A 34 -1.88 13.78 -4.96
C ALA A 34 -0.49 13.22 -4.59
N LEU A 35 0.29 12.77 -5.56
CA LEU A 35 1.65 12.25 -5.34
C LEU A 35 2.66 13.31 -4.85
N ARG A 36 2.31 14.59 -4.84
CA ARG A 36 3.14 15.64 -4.25
C ARG A 36 3.21 15.54 -2.73
N TYR A 37 2.23 14.91 -2.11
CA TYR A 37 2.16 14.73 -0.66
C TYR A 37 2.87 13.44 -0.26
N THR A 38 3.89 13.58 0.58
CA THR A 38 4.81 12.50 0.94
C THR A 38 4.14 11.24 1.48
N PRO A 39 3.12 11.31 2.37
CA PRO A 39 2.45 10.10 2.85
C PRO A 39 1.68 9.37 1.73
N VAL A 40 1.02 10.11 0.84
CA VAL A 40 0.31 9.54 -0.32
C VAL A 40 1.30 8.88 -1.29
N TYR A 41 2.39 9.59 -1.61
CA TYR A 41 3.45 9.04 -2.46
C TYR A 41 4.00 7.74 -1.88
N ARG A 42 4.29 7.72 -0.58
CA ARG A 42 4.83 6.53 0.09
C ARG A 42 3.84 5.37 0.06
N ALA A 43 2.56 5.59 0.42
CA ALA A 43 1.53 4.56 0.42
C ALA A 43 1.31 3.95 -0.98
N VAL A 44 1.12 4.80 -1.99
CA VAL A 44 0.89 4.39 -3.37
C VAL A 44 2.10 3.66 -3.94
N SER A 45 3.32 4.19 -3.71
CA SER A 45 4.55 3.57 -4.20
C SER A 45 4.85 2.23 -3.54
N LEU A 46 4.52 2.09 -2.25
CA LEU A 46 4.71 0.85 -1.50
C LEU A 46 3.79 -0.25 -2.05
N ILE A 47 2.47 0.00 -2.09
CA ILE A 47 1.51 -0.98 -2.59
C ILE A 47 1.82 -1.37 -4.04
N ALA A 48 2.04 -0.37 -4.90
CA ALA A 48 2.31 -0.63 -6.31
C ALA A 48 3.64 -1.36 -6.53
N GLY A 49 4.65 -1.07 -5.73
CA GLY A 49 5.94 -1.78 -5.75
C GLY A 49 5.80 -3.22 -5.29
N ASP A 50 5.05 -3.46 -4.22
CA ASP A 50 4.85 -4.81 -3.68
C ASP A 50 4.03 -5.68 -4.64
N VAL A 51 2.90 -5.18 -5.16
CA VAL A 51 2.11 -5.89 -6.20
C VAL A 51 2.95 -6.20 -7.44
N ALA A 52 3.85 -5.29 -7.83
CA ALA A 52 4.67 -5.48 -9.02
C ALA A 52 5.79 -6.49 -8.85
N ARG A 53 6.36 -6.63 -7.63
CA ARG A 53 7.48 -7.55 -7.36
C ARG A 53 7.06 -8.98 -7.02
N ILE A 54 5.85 -9.16 -6.46
CA ILE A 54 5.34 -10.49 -6.12
C ILE A 54 5.30 -11.36 -7.37
N GLU A 55 5.78 -12.58 -7.26
CA GLU A 55 5.76 -13.53 -8.36
C GLU A 55 4.33 -13.88 -8.72
N LEU A 56 4.05 -13.82 -10.03
CA LEU A 56 2.73 -14.15 -10.59
C LEU A 56 2.83 -15.43 -11.37
N GLU A 57 2.07 -16.43 -10.97
CA GLU A 57 1.99 -17.71 -11.66
C GLU A 57 0.68 -17.84 -12.43
N VAL A 58 0.81 -18.20 -13.71
CA VAL A 58 -0.32 -18.38 -14.63
C VAL A 58 -0.14 -19.66 -15.42
N SER A 59 -1.11 -20.58 -15.33
CA SER A 59 -1.03 -21.86 -16.06
C SER A 59 -1.29 -21.72 -17.57
N ALA A 60 -1.96 -20.64 -18.00
CA ALA A 60 -2.21 -20.35 -19.41
C ALA A 60 -0.93 -19.82 -20.09
N SER A 61 -0.27 -20.61 -20.93
CA SER A 61 1.02 -20.28 -21.54
C SER A 61 1.01 -18.96 -22.33
N GLY A 62 -0.07 -18.66 -23.04
CA GLY A 62 -0.21 -17.38 -23.77
C GLY A 62 -0.33 -16.17 -22.87
N ALA A 63 -1.08 -16.28 -21.78
CA ALA A 63 -1.22 -15.24 -20.78
C ALA A 63 0.07 -15.07 -19.96
N ASP A 64 0.73 -16.16 -19.56
CA ASP A 64 2.00 -16.11 -18.85
C ASP A 64 3.08 -15.38 -19.68
N SER A 65 3.24 -15.76 -20.95
CA SER A 65 4.19 -15.11 -21.85
C SER A 65 3.92 -13.60 -21.99
N LEU A 66 2.64 -13.21 -22.16
CA LEU A 66 2.25 -11.82 -22.25
C LEU A 66 2.53 -11.07 -20.94
N LEU A 67 2.22 -11.66 -19.78
CA LEU A 67 2.40 -10.99 -18.47
C LEU A 67 3.87 -10.88 -18.06
N ARG A 68 4.76 -11.76 -18.58
CA ARG A 68 6.22 -11.63 -18.44
C ARG A 68 6.81 -10.57 -19.37
N SER A 69 6.17 -10.28 -20.51
CA SER A 69 6.57 -9.26 -21.47
C SER A 69 5.35 -8.53 -22.03
N PRO A 70 4.70 -7.68 -21.21
CA PRO A 70 3.41 -7.08 -21.56
C PRO A 70 3.50 -6.08 -22.72
N SER A 71 4.66 -5.47 -22.93
CA SER A 71 4.87 -4.45 -23.94
C SER A 71 6.35 -4.41 -24.36
N PRO A 72 6.67 -4.04 -25.62
CA PRO A 72 8.06 -3.82 -26.04
C PRO A 72 8.76 -2.66 -25.30
N TYR A 73 7.99 -1.78 -24.66
CA TYR A 73 8.48 -0.55 -24.03
C TYR A 73 8.52 -0.61 -22.49
N MET A 74 7.92 -1.64 -21.89
CA MET A 74 7.82 -1.77 -20.42
C MET A 74 8.10 -3.20 -19.98
N SER A 75 8.87 -3.34 -18.91
CA SER A 75 9.01 -4.61 -18.20
C SER A 75 7.70 -5.01 -17.50
N ALA A 76 7.55 -6.28 -17.17
CA ALA A 76 6.41 -6.78 -16.37
C ALA A 76 6.24 -6.01 -15.05
N PHE A 77 7.36 -5.72 -14.38
CA PHE A 77 7.38 -4.95 -13.14
C PHE A 77 6.85 -3.52 -13.34
N GLU A 78 7.36 -2.82 -14.36
CA GLU A 78 6.93 -1.44 -14.65
C GLU A 78 5.46 -1.37 -15.04
N PHE A 79 4.99 -2.31 -15.86
CA PHE A 79 3.59 -2.38 -16.27
C PHE A 79 2.68 -2.61 -15.04
N ARG A 80 2.96 -3.63 -14.22
CA ARG A 80 2.17 -3.92 -13.03
C ARG A 80 2.18 -2.75 -12.04
N ARG A 81 3.35 -2.13 -11.83
CA ARG A 81 3.49 -0.95 -10.98
C ARG A 81 2.66 0.22 -11.49
N ALA A 82 2.75 0.54 -12.79
CA ALA A 82 2.02 1.66 -13.38
C ALA A 82 0.49 1.46 -13.29
N MET A 83 -0.01 0.28 -13.65
CA MET A 83 -1.42 -0.07 -13.53
C MET A 83 -1.92 0.03 -12.08
N THR A 84 -1.13 -0.47 -11.13
CA THR A 84 -1.49 -0.40 -9.70
C THR A 84 -1.47 1.04 -9.20
N MET A 85 -0.50 1.86 -9.60
CA MET A 85 -0.50 3.29 -9.25
C MET A 85 -1.72 4.02 -9.82
N GLN A 86 -2.10 3.72 -11.05
CA GLN A 86 -3.29 4.33 -11.66
C GLN A 86 -4.56 3.98 -10.90
N VAL A 87 -4.79 2.70 -10.57
CA VAL A 87 -6.00 2.30 -9.84
C VAL A 87 -6.04 2.89 -8.42
N LEU A 88 -4.90 3.01 -7.75
CA LEU A 88 -4.80 3.63 -6.42
C LEU A 88 -5.10 5.12 -6.43
N LEU A 89 -4.86 5.81 -7.54
CA LEU A 89 -5.08 7.26 -7.66
C LEU A 89 -6.43 7.59 -8.30
N TRP A 90 -6.70 7.02 -9.48
CA TRP A 90 -7.91 7.31 -10.26
C TRP A 90 -9.08 6.37 -9.93
N GLY A 91 -8.84 5.30 -9.17
CA GLY A 91 -9.84 4.25 -8.94
C GLY A 91 -9.98 3.27 -10.10
N ASN A 92 -9.37 3.56 -11.24
CA ASN A 92 -9.44 2.76 -12.45
C ASN A 92 -8.08 2.76 -13.15
N ALA A 93 -7.71 1.61 -13.71
CA ALA A 93 -6.54 1.48 -14.55
C ALA A 93 -6.90 0.64 -15.78
N PHE A 94 -6.42 1.06 -16.93
CA PHE A 94 -6.81 0.47 -18.20
C PHE A 94 -5.59 0.10 -19.04
N ALA A 95 -5.68 -1.07 -19.71
CA ALA A 95 -4.79 -1.40 -20.79
C ALA A 95 -5.61 -1.98 -21.96
N ALA A 96 -5.32 -1.55 -23.19
CA ALA A 96 -5.89 -2.16 -24.36
C ALA A 96 -5.20 -3.50 -24.64
N ILE A 97 -6.00 -4.54 -24.88
CA ILE A 97 -5.52 -5.89 -25.21
C ILE A 97 -5.39 -5.99 -26.72
N ASN A 98 -4.16 -6.03 -27.21
CA ASN A 98 -3.90 -6.23 -28.64
C ASN A 98 -3.81 -7.73 -28.93
N ARG A 99 -4.58 -8.19 -29.94
CA ARG A 99 -4.65 -9.58 -30.37
C ARG A 99 -4.41 -9.73 -31.87
N THR A 100 -3.88 -10.87 -32.28
CA THR A 100 -3.85 -11.24 -33.70
C THR A 100 -5.26 -11.45 -34.23
N ARG A 101 -5.42 -11.54 -35.55
CA ARG A 101 -6.70 -11.97 -36.17
C ARG A 101 -7.14 -13.38 -35.73
N GLY A 102 -6.19 -14.21 -35.30
CA GLY A 102 -6.45 -15.55 -34.75
C GLY A 102 -6.85 -15.54 -33.27
N GLY A 103 -6.84 -14.38 -32.59
CA GLY A 103 -7.19 -14.25 -31.17
C GLY A 103 -6.01 -14.39 -30.19
N GLU A 104 -4.78 -14.64 -30.70
CA GLU A 104 -3.59 -14.73 -29.86
C GLU A 104 -3.21 -13.37 -29.25
N LEU A 105 -2.78 -13.39 -28.01
CA LEU A 105 -2.34 -12.22 -27.27
C LEU A 105 -1.00 -11.70 -27.80
N ILE A 106 -0.91 -10.41 -28.12
CA ILE A 106 0.32 -9.77 -28.62
C ILE A 106 0.94 -8.87 -27.54
N GLU A 107 0.17 -7.91 -27.04
CA GLU A 107 0.65 -6.91 -26.09
C GLU A 107 -0.49 -6.28 -25.28
N LEU A 108 -0.14 -5.67 -24.15
CA LEU A 108 -1.00 -4.80 -23.36
C LEU A 108 -0.53 -3.36 -23.46
N ILE A 109 -1.37 -2.49 -23.98
CA ILE A 109 -1.07 -1.09 -24.18
C ILE A 109 -1.70 -0.29 -23.04
N LEU A 110 -0.86 0.27 -22.18
CA LEU A 110 -1.31 1.09 -21.05
C LEU A 110 -2.05 2.34 -21.55
N LEU A 111 -3.24 2.60 -21.00
CA LEU A 111 -4.05 3.78 -21.32
C LEU A 111 -4.01 4.77 -20.17
N GLU A 112 -4.08 6.06 -20.49
CA GLU A 112 -4.24 7.11 -19.47
C GLU A 112 -5.66 7.08 -18.91
N PRO A 113 -5.87 6.96 -17.59
CA PRO A 113 -7.20 6.85 -16.99
C PRO A 113 -8.15 7.99 -17.38
N ASP A 114 -7.63 9.22 -17.47
CA ASP A 114 -8.42 10.41 -17.87
C ASP A 114 -8.82 10.43 -19.35
N SER A 115 -8.24 9.52 -20.15
CA SER A 115 -8.56 9.41 -21.58
C SER A 115 -9.65 8.38 -21.86
N VAL A 116 -10.09 7.63 -20.85
CA VAL A 116 -11.05 6.53 -20.96
C VAL A 116 -12.35 6.89 -20.27
N SER A 117 -13.48 6.67 -20.92
CA SER A 117 -14.81 6.77 -20.34
C SER A 117 -15.64 5.54 -20.67
N LEU A 118 -16.59 5.20 -19.79
CA LEU A 118 -17.47 4.05 -19.97
C LEU A 118 -18.85 4.51 -20.43
N ASP A 119 -19.25 4.09 -21.63
CA ASP A 119 -20.61 4.28 -22.12
C ASP A 119 -21.48 3.08 -21.77
N THR A 120 -22.50 3.31 -20.96
CA THR A 120 -23.47 2.30 -20.51
C THR A 120 -24.84 2.48 -21.14
N THR A 121 -24.99 3.33 -22.13
CA THR A 121 -26.29 3.60 -22.80
C THR A 121 -26.75 2.42 -23.67
N GLY A 122 -25.80 1.62 -24.17
CA GLY A 122 -26.07 0.42 -24.96
C GLY A 122 -26.41 -0.82 -24.13
N PRO A 123 -26.68 -1.96 -24.81
CA PRO A 123 -26.97 -3.24 -24.15
C PRO A 123 -25.74 -3.83 -23.42
N ARG A 124 -24.56 -3.42 -23.81
CA ARG A 124 -23.28 -3.76 -23.17
C ARG A 124 -22.47 -2.49 -22.99
N PRO A 125 -21.72 -2.35 -21.88
CA PRO A 125 -20.82 -1.23 -21.69
C PRO A 125 -19.70 -1.22 -22.75
N VAL A 126 -19.36 -0.02 -23.23
CA VAL A 126 -18.31 0.21 -24.22
C VAL A 126 -17.32 1.23 -23.66
N TYR A 127 -16.04 0.95 -23.76
CA TYR A 127 -14.98 1.88 -23.36
C TYR A 127 -14.68 2.84 -24.52
N ARG A 128 -14.93 4.12 -24.29
CA ARG A 128 -14.56 5.18 -25.25
C ARG A 128 -13.19 5.70 -24.89
N THR A 129 -12.25 5.53 -25.80
CA THR A 129 -10.86 5.99 -25.61
C THR A 129 -10.54 7.11 -26.57
N ARG A 130 -9.74 8.07 -26.15
CA ARG A 130 -9.32 9.18 -27.01
C ARG A 130 -8.44 8.72 -28.18
N GLN A 131 -7.62 7.70 -27.94
CA GLN A 131 -6.57 7.28 -28.89
C GLN A 131 -7.01 6.11 -29.79
N TYR A 132 -7.80 5.16 -29.25
CA TYR A 132 -8.15 3.91 -29.93
C TYR A 132 -9.64 3.81 -30.30
N GLY A 133 -10.41 4.89 -30.07
CA GLY A 133 -11.87 4.87 -30.31
C GLY A 133 -12.62 4.00 -29.33
N ASP A 134 -13.68 3.36 -29.78
CA ASP A 134 -14.57 2.55 -28.97
C ASP A 134 -14.04 1.11 -28.87
N LEU A 135 -13.75 0.66 -27.65
CA LEU A 135 -13.26 -0.69 -27.33
C LEU A 135 -14.35 -1.47 -26.61
N GLN A 136 -14.48 -2.75 -26.98
CA GLN A 136 -15.39 -3.67 -26.31
C GLN A 136 -14.80 -4.16 -24.98
N GLN A 137 -15.62 -4.77 -24.11
CA GLN A 137 -15.19 -5.26 -22.80
C GLN A 137 -14.05 -6.30 -22.84
N ASP A 138 -14.01 -7.12 -23.87
CA ASP A 138 -12.98 -8.15 -24.08
C ASP A 138 -11.66 -7.59 -24.63
N GLN A 139 -11.67 -6.34 -25.08
CA GLN A 139 -10.50 -5.64 -25.59
C GLN A 139 -9.82 -4.74 -24.55
N VAL A 140 -10.37 -4.65 -23.34
CA VAL A 140 -9.82 -3.80 -22.28
C VAL A 140 -9.58 -4.61 -21.01
N PHE A 141 -8.34 -4.57 -20.55
CA PHE A 141 -7.94 -5.01 -19.23
C PHE A 141 -8.21 -3.87 -18.25
N HIS A 142 -9.15 -4.04 -17.32
CA HIS A 142 -9.64 -2.97 -16.47
C HIS A 142 -9.55 -3.34 -14.99
N LEU A 143 -8.52 -2.85 -14.30
CA LEU A 143 -8.44 -2.92 -12.85
C LEU A 143 -9.30 -1.83 -12.23
N LYS A 144 -10.09 -2.22 -11.22
CA LYS A 144 -11.04 -1.35 -10.52
C LYS A 144 -10.76 -1.31 -9.03
N ALA A 145 -10.78 -0.12 -8.46
CA ALA A 145 -10.86 0.06 -7.01
C ALA A 145 -12.24 -0.36 -6.47
N PRO A 146 -12.40 -0.49 -5.16
CA PRO A 146 -13.70 -0.77 -4.54
C PRO A 146 -14.77 0.19 -5.07
N ASN A 147 -15.93 -0.37 -5.42
CA ASN A 147 -17.04 0.39 -6.01
C ASN A 147 -18.37 -0.28 -5.71
N LEU A 148 -19.46 0.48 -5.82
CA LEU A 148 -20.80 0.01 -5.53
C LEU A 148 -21.53 -0.62 -6.73
N ASN A 149 -21.09 -0.34 -7.96
CA ASN A 149 -21.79 -0.74 -9.18
C ASN A 149 -21.14 -1.88 -9.96
N GLY A 150 -19.92 -2.28 -9.59
CA GLY A 150 -19.14 -3.31 -10.28
C GLY A 150 -18.56 -2.91 -11.63
N LEU A 151 -18.92 -1.74 -12.16
CA LEU A 151 -18.53 -1.30 -13.51
C LEU A 151 -17.37 -0.31 -13.52
N TRP A 152 -17.34 0.61 -12.57
CA TRP A 152 -16.38 1.71 -12.48
C TRP A 152 -15.86 1.86 -11.07
N GLY A 153 -14.53 1.88 -10.90
CA GLY A 153 -13.88 2.03 -9.61
C GLY A 153 -13.95 3.47 -9.10
N GLU A 154 -14.12 3.63 -7.80
CA GLU A 154 -14.11 4.96 -7.17
C GLU A 154 -12.70 5.38 -6.78
N SER A 155 -12.34 6.62 -7.12
CA SER A 155 -11.01 7.16 -6.76
C SER A 155 -10.91 7.39 -5.25
N PRO A 156 -9.95 6.74 -4.54
CA PRO A 156 -9.71 7.01 -3.12
C PRO A 156 -9.41 8.49 -2.84
N ILE A 157 -8.70 9.15 -3.77
CA ILE A 157 -8.39 10.58 -3.69
C ILE A 157 -9.67 11.42 -3.76
N SER A 158 -10.62 11.04 -4.60
CA SER A 158 -11.88 11.78 -4.73
C SER A 158 -12.80 11.54 -3.52
N LEU A 159 -12.87 10.31 -3.04
CA LEU A 159 -13.70 9.95 -1.89
C LEU A 159 -13.21 10.60 -0.59
N CYS A 160 -11.89 10.62 -0.38
CA CYS A 160 -11.28 11.14 0.84
C CYS A 160 -10.69 12.54 0.67
N ARG A 161 -11.16 13.30 -0.34
CA ARG A 161 -10.61 14.61 -0.71
C ARG A 161 -10.54 15.59 0.46
N SER A 162 -11.55 15.63 1.31
CA SER A 162 -11.59 16.56 2.44
C SER A 162 -10.42 16.36 3.42
N SER A 163 -10.12 15.12 3.80
CA SER A 163 -8.98 14.79 4.67
C SER A 163 -7.66 15.17 4.00
N LEU A 164 -7.51 14.90 2.71
CA LEU A 164 -6.31 15.26 1.96
C LEU A 164 -6.16 16.77 1.78
N GLN A 165 -7.26 17.53 1.63
CA GLN A 165 -7.24 19.00 1.59
C GLN A 165 -6.82 19.61 2.92
N ILE A 166 -7.23 19.03 4.05
CA ILE A 166 -6.77 19.45 5.38
C ILE A 166 -5.25 19.26 5.49
N MET A 167 -4.73 18.09 5.09
CA MET A 167 -3.29 17.82 5.05
C MET A 167 -2.54 18.85 4.20
N ALA A 168 -3.04 19.16 3.02
CA ALA A 168 -2.44 20.14 2.12
C ALA A 168 -2.46 21.57 2.70
N ALA A 169 -3.54 21.95 3.39
CA ALA A 169 -3.65 23.23 4.06
C ALA A 169 -2.68 23.36 5.24
N GLN A 170 -2.48 22.28 6.00
CA GLN A 170 -1.48 22.22 7.06
C GLN A 170 -0.05 22.38 6.52
N GLU A 171 0.27 21.73 5.42
CA GLU A 171 1.57 21.86 4.76
C GLU A 171 1.81 23.29 4.26
N GLN A 172 0.81 23.91 3.64
CA GLN A 172 0.88 25.32 3.24
C GLN A 172 1.05 26.26 4.43
N MET A 173 0.35 25.99 5.54
CA MET A 173 0.51 26.78 6.76
C MET A 173 1.93 26.65 7.31
N ALA A 174 2.49 25.46 7.33
CA ALA A 174 3.87 25.24 7.75
C ALA A 174 4.86 25.99 6.84
N LEU A 175 4.73 25.86 5.52
CA LEU A 175 5.56 26.59 4.56
C LEU A 175 5.53 28.10 4.77
N LYS A 176 4.34 28.68 4.90
CA LYS A 176 4.19 30.12 5.18
C LYS A 176 4.81 30.53 6.51
N SER A 177 4.73 29.66 7.53
CA SER A 177 5.38 29.92 8.81
C SER A 177 6.91 29.94 8.68
N TYR A 178 7.49 29.04 7.88
CA TYR A 178 8.93 29.05 7.61
C TYR A 178 9.34 30.24 6.73
N GLU A 179 8.56 30.59 5.71
CA GLU A 179 8.80 31.76 4.86
C GLU A 179 8.81 33.06 5.69
N ASN A 180 7.92 33.14 6.68
CA ASN A 180 7.86 34.26 7.60
C ASN A 180 8.86 34.17 8.77
N ALA A 181 9.86 33.29 8.68
CA ALA A 181 10.91 33.04 9.69
C ALA A 181 10.36 32.60 11.06
N GLY A 182 9.19 31.98 11.10
CA GLY A 182 8.56 31.58 12.36
C GLY A 182 8.16 32.75 13.24
N ASN A 183 8.15 33.97 12.69
CA ASN A 183 7.81 35.19 13.44
C ASN A 183 6.39 35.02 13.99
N PRO A 184 6.23 35.02 15.33
CA PRO A 184 4.91 35.07 15.93
C PRO A 184 4.23 36.35 15.46
N LYS A 185 2.92 36.31 15.27
CA LYS A 185 2.15 37.53 15.03
C LYS A 185 2.36 38.46 16.22
N ILE A 186 3.08 39.53 15.99
CA ILE A 186 3.34 40.55 16.99
C ILE A 186 2.55 41.78 16.67
N ALA A 187 2.07 42.46 17.71
CA ALA A 187 1.59 43.85 17.60
C ALA A 187 2.71 44.76 18.03
N LEU A 188 2.99 45.74 17.18
CA LEU A 188 3.82 46.87 17.55
C LEU A 188 2.89 47.92 18.15
N VAL A 189 2.94 48.10 19.47
CA VAL A 189 2.09 49.06 20.19
C VAL A 189 2.86 50.35 20.37
N HIS A 190 2.31 51.45 19.83
CA HIS A 190 2.87 52.78 20.01
C HIS A 190 2.07 53.56 21.06
N PRO A 191 2.70 54.31 21.97
CA PRO A 191 2.02 55.00 23.08
C PRO A 191 1.11 56.16 22.62
N THR A 192 1.32 56.68 21.43
CA THR A 192 0.51 57.77 20.85
C THR A 192 -0.13 57.34 19.53
N LYS A 193 -1.20 58.02 19.12
CA LYS A 193 -1.90 57.74 17.86
C LYS A 193 -1.02 58.11 16.67
N LEU A 194 -0.71 57.15 15.82
CA LEU A 194 0.04 57.35 14.59
C LEU A 194 -0.86 57.76 13.44
N SER A 195 -0.31 58.53 12.46
CA SER A 195 -0.99 58.72 11.18
C SER A 195 -0.97 57.46 10.36
N ALA A 196 -1.92 57.29 9.41
CA ALA A 196 -1.97 56.13 8.53
C ALA A 196 -0.67 55.94 7.72
N GLU A 197 -0.05 57.07 7.29
CA GLU A 197 1.22 57.03 6.55
C GLU A 197 2.39 56.57 7.41
N ALA A 198 2.45 56.99 8.69
CA ALA A 198 3.47 56.53 9.63
C ALA A 198 3.31 55.04 9.94
N MET A 199 2.08 54.57 10.09
CA MET A 199 1.78 53.17 10.33
C MET A 199 2.24 52.27 9.14
N HIS A 200 1.88 52.64 7.90
CA HIS A 200 2.35 51.91 6.70
C HIS A 200 3.87 51.92 6.54
N ARG A 201 4.54 52.99 6.93
CA ARG A 201 5.99 53.09 6.87
C ARG A 201 6.67 52.17 7.88
N ILE A 202 6.16 52.08 9.09
CA ILE A 202 6.64 51.15 10.14
C ILE A 202 6.41 49.69 9.71
N GLU A 203 5.22 49.40 9.18
CA GLU A 203 4.88 48.09 8.68
C GLU A 203 5.82 47.62 7.54
N ALA A 204 6.06 48.50 6.56
CA ALA A 204 6.94 48.23 5.44
C ALA A 204 8.40 48.02 5.90
N ASP A 205 8.92 48.84 6.79
CA ASP A 205 10.27 48.73 7.34
C ASP A 205 10.43 47.46 8.17
N TYR A 206 9.41 47.11 8.97
CA TYR A 206 9.38 45.84 9.70
C TYR A 206 9.41 44.62 8.77
N MET A 207 8.56 44.62 7.77
CA MET A 207 8.51 43.53 6.78
C MET A 207 9.84 43.39 6.03
N GLN A 208 10.43 44.48 5.59
CA GLN A 208 11.71 44.46 4.87
C GLN A 208 12.87 43.95 5.72
N ARG A 209 12.90 44.23 7.02
CA ARG A 209 14.03 43.86 7.90
C ARG A 209 13.88 42.54 8.59
N HIS A 210 12.63 42.06 8.80
CA HIS A 210 12.34 40.86 9.62
C HIS A 210 11.57 39.77 8.90
N SER A 211 11.14 39.94 7.64
CA SER A 211 10.56 38.89 6.85
C SER A 211 11.60 38.08 6.12
N GLY A 212 11.30 36.76 5.93
CA GLY A 212 12.12 35.82 5.20
C GLY A 212 13.20 35.13 6.06
N SER A 213 13.54 33.90 5.67
CA SER A 213 14.51 33.06 6.38
C SER A 213 15.91 33.67 6.49
N ALA A 214 16.30 34.51 5.53
CA ALA A 214 17.57 35.25 5.55
C ALA A 214 17.68 36.31 6.66
N ASN A 215 16.55 36.77 7.20
CA ASN A 215 16.48 37.79 8.26
C ASN A 215 16.14 37.19 9.63
N ALA A 216 16.05 35.85 9.72
CA ALA A 216 15.75 35.18 10.98
C ALA A 216 16.82 35.47 12.04
N GLY A 217 16.37 35.80 13.27
CA GLY A 217 17.24 36.08 14.40
C GLY A 217 17.82 37.49 14.45
N ARG A 218 17.46 38.40 13.53
CA ARG A 218 17.86 39.82 13.65
C ARG A 218 17.20 40.47 14.83
N PRO A 219 17.95 41.27 15.65
CA PRO A 219 17.39 41.98 16.78
C PRO A 219 16.40 43.04 16.31
N LEU A 220 15.24 43.10 16.97
CA LEU A 220 14.24 44.15 16.74
C LEU A 220 14.58 45.39 17.56
N VAL A 221 14.84 46.48 16.88
CA VAL A 221 15.09 47.77 17.51
C VAL A 221 13.80 48.58 17.48
N LEU A 222 13.26 48.89 18.65
CA LEU A 222 12.05 49.69 18.83
C LEU A 222 12.43 51.14 19.09
N MET A 223 11.75 52.04 18.43
CA MET A 223 11.93 53.49 18.60
C MET A 223 10.72 54.10 19.30
N GLU A 224 10.89 55.29 19.87
CA GLU A 224 9.82 56.18 20.40
C GLU A 224 8.88 55.51 21.41
N GLY A 225 9.39 54.58 22.24
CA GLY A 225 8.61 53.95 23.31
C GLY A 225 7.65 52.85 22.84
N MET A 226 7.81 52.37 21.62
CA MET A 226 7.04 51.24 21.10
C MET A 226 7.26 49.99 21.96
N LYS A 227 6.22 49.16 22.10
CA LYS A 227 6.26 47.87 22.78
C LYS A 227 5.87 46.77 21.80
N VAL A 228 6.45 45.59 22.00
CA VAL A 228 6.05 44.38 21.28
C VAL A 228 5.11 43.59 22.16
N GLU A 229 3.92 43.37 21.68
CA GLU A 229 2.99 42.40 22.27
C GLU A 229 2.83 41.18 21.36
N ARG A 230 2.99 40.00 21.90
CA ARG A 230 2.75 38.77 21.16
C ARG A 230 1.26 38.50 21.11
N ILE A 231 0.71 38.40 19.89
CA ILE A 231 -0.72 38.12 19.65
C ILE A 231 -0.99 36.62 19.44
N SER A 232 0.01 35.86 19.08
CA SER A 232 -0.16 34.40 18.82
C SER A 232 0.87 33.56 19.55
N SER A 233 0.48 32.32 19.80
CA SER A 233 1.29 31.23 20.28
C SER A 233 2.43 30.88 19.27
N THR A 234 3.47 30.25 19.77
CA THR A 234 4.57 29.68 18.94
C THR A 234 4.07 28.56 18.05
N LEU A 235 4.86 28.14 17.05
CA LEU A 235 4.56 26.97 16.21
C LEU A 235 4.29 25.71 17.04
N ASP A 236 5.01 25.52 18.15
CA ASP A 236 4.80 24.41 19.08
C ASP A 236 3.41 24.43 19.72
N ASP A 237 2.86 25.62 20.02
CA ASP A 237 1.53 25.78 20.59
C ASP A 237 0.40 25.53 19.56
N THR A 238 0.71 25.51 18.26
CA THR A 238 -0.31 25.25 17.21
C THR A 238 -0.63 23.78 17.04
N GLY A 239 0.09 22.87 17.70
CA GLY A 239 -0.11 21.42 17.55
C GLY A 239 0.18 20.89 16.14
N LEU A 240 1.06 21.57 15.40
CA LEU A 240 1.32 21.28 13.98
C LEU A 240 1.89 19.86 13.80
N ASP A 241 2.71 19.38 14.75
CA ASP A 241 3.26 18.03 14.72
C ASP A 241 2.18 16.98 14.94
N ALA A 242 1.30 17.18 15.91
CA ALA A 242 0.15 16.30 16.13
C ALA A 242 -0.78 16.28 14.92
N ALA A 243 -0.98 17.42 14.27
CA ALA A 243 -1.79 17.52 13.06
C ALA A 243 -1.16 16.78 11.87
N ARG A 244 0.17 16.82 11.73
CA ARG A 244 0.90 16.05 10.69
C ARG A 244 0.79 14.54 10.94
N SER A 245 1.02 14.08 12.15
CA SER A 245 0.85 12.67 12.52
C SER A 245 -0.58 12.19 12.27
N TYR A 246 -1.59 13.00 12.56
CA TYR A 246 -2.98 12.70 12.25
C TYR A 246 -3.22 12.56 10.74
N SER A 247 -2.63 13.44 9.93
CA SER A 247 -2.74 13.38 8.47
C SER A 247 -2.09 12.13 7.88
N ILE A 248 -0.97 11.67 8.43
CA ILE A 248 -0.34 10.40 8.05
C ILE A 248 -1.24 9.21 8.41
N ALA A 249 -1.87 9.25 9.59
CA ALA A 249 -2.84 8.25 10.01
C ALA A 249 -4.08 8.20 9.10
N ASP A 250 -4.53 9.34 8.56
CA ASP A 250 -5.62 9.37 7.58
C ASP A 250 -5.21 8.70 6.27
N VAL A 251 -4.02 8.99 5.74
CA VAL A 251 -3.50 8.30 4.55
C VAL A 251 -3.36 6.80 4.79
N SER A 252 -2.90 6.39 5.98
CA SER A 252 -2.88 4.99 6.42
C SER A 252 -4.25 4.33 6.31
N ARG A 253 -5.30 4.99 6.78
CA ARG A 253 -6.69 4.49 6.71
C ARG A 253 -7.23 4.42 5.28
N ILE A 254 -6.90 5.40 4.44
CA ILE A 254 -7.34 5.46 3.04
C ILE A 254 -6.80 4.26 2.25
N TYR A 255 -5.53 3.91 2.44
CA TYR A 255 -4.85 2.88 1.67
C TYR A 255 -4.68 1.54 2.39
N GLY A 256 -5.02 1.46 3.69
CA GLY A 256 -4.84 0.25 4.49
C GLY A 256 -3.38 -0.08 4.79
N VAL A 257 -2.47 0.90 4.67
CA VAL A 257 -1.04 0.72 4.95
C VAL A 257 -0.75 1.07 6.41
N PRO A 258 -0.10 0.21 7.20
CA PRO A 258 0.27 0.54 8.57
C PRO A 258 1.08 1.84 8.67
N VAL A 259 0.80 2.66 9.67
CA VAL A 259 1.44 3.98 9.89
C VAL A 259 2.96 3.86 9.99
N SER A 260 3.46 2.77 10.61
CA SER A 260 4.89 2.47 10.70
C SER A 260 5.59 2.33 9.34
N MET A 261 4.89 1.82 8.32
CA MET A 261 5.41 1.68 6.95
C MET A 261 5.38 3.01 6.19
N LEU A 262 4.63 4.00 6.70
CA LEU A 262 4.61 5.37 6.16
C LEU A 262 5.69 6.27 6.75
N GLY A 263 6.51 5.74 7.67
CA GLY A 263 7.66 6.45 8.25
C GLY A 263 7.43 7.03 9.65
N GLU A 264 6.29 6.76 10.29
CA GLU A 264 6.08 7.07 11.70
C GLU A 264 6.28 5.81 12.56
N SER A 265 7.39 5.75 13.27
CA SER A 265 7.68 4.68 14.23
C SER A 265 7.18 5.07 15.62
N GLY A 266 6.01 4.60 15.99
CA GLY A 266 5.57 4.61 17.38
C GLY A 266 6.21 3.48 18.18
N GLY A 267 7.49 3.55 18.52
CA GLY A 267 8.13 2.73 19.56
C GLY A 267 7.85 1.20 19.57
N SER A 268 7.56 0.60 18.43
CA SER A 268 7.11 -0.78 18.34
C SER A 268 8.29 -1.76 18.39
N GLY A 269 8.22 -2.78 19.27
CA GLY A 269 9.19 -3.87 19.33
C GLY A 269 9.16 -4.76 18.07
N TYR A 270 10.19 -5.59 17.89
CA TYR A 270 10.35 -6.46 16.70
C TYR A 270 9.12 -7.33 16.38
N GLY A 271 8.51 -7.96 17.40
CA GLY A 271 7.30 -8.78 17.18
C GLY A 271 6.08 -7.99 16.70
N THR A 272 6.01 -6.70 17.01
CA THR A 272 4.95 -5.81 16.50
C THR A 272 5.14 -5.49 15.03
N LEU A 273 6.39 -5.35 14.56
CA LEU A 273 6.71 -5.08 13.15
C LEU A 273 6.34 -6.27 12.25
N GLU A 274 6.60 -7.48 12.72
CA GLU A 274 6.26 -8.71 12.00
C GLU A 274 4.74 -8.90 11.88
N TRP A 275 4.02 -8.71 12.98
CA TRP A 275 2.55 -8.71 12.96
C TRP A 275 2.00 -7.65 12.01
N MET A 276 2.58 -6.44 11.99
CA MET A 276 2.18 -5.37 11.08
C MET A 276 2.44 -5.74 9.60
N GLY A 277 3.53 -6.46 9.32
CA GLY A 277 3.81 -6.98 7.98
C GLY A 277 2.72 -7.94 7.51
N ARG A 278 2.35 -8.92 8.33
CA ARG A 278 1.24 -9.85 8.03
C ARG A 278 -0.09 -9.12 7.90
N ALA A 279 -0.40 -8.18 8.81
CA ALA A 279 -1.61 -7.38 8.73
C ALA A 279 -1.67 -6.53 7.45
N TYR A 280 -0.55 -6.03 6.95
CA TYR A 280 -0.47 -5.32 5.67
C TYR A 280 -0.75 -6.23 4.49
N VAL A 281 -0.16 -7.43 4.44
CA VAL A 281 -0.40 -8.39 3.37
C VAL A 281 -1.87 -8.81 3.37
N ASP A 282 -2.41 -9.25 4.49
CA ASP A 282 -3.77 -9.77 4.59
C ASP A 282 -4.85 -8.68 4.48
N GLY A 283 -4.60 -7.51 5.07
CA GLY A 283 -5.58 -6.42 5.15
C GLY A 283 -5.56 -5.46 3.95
N CYS A 284 -4.44 -5.37 3.24
CA CYS A 284 -4.28 -4.42 2.14
C CYS A 284 -3.93 -5.10 0.81
N LEU A 285 -2.77 -5.80 0.74
CA LEU A 285 -2.27 -6.31 -0.53
C LEU A 285 -3.17 -7.38 -1.14
N ARG A 286 -3.65 -8.33 -0.34
CA ARG A 286 -4.44 -9.47 -0.83
C ARG A 286 -5.64 -9.03 -1.68
N ALA A 287 -6.32 -7.97 -1.31
CA ALA A 287 -7.45 -7.45 -2.08
C ALA A 287 -7.03 -6.97 -3.49
N TRP A 288 -5.86 -6.35 -3.61
CA TRP A 288 -5.33 -5.92 -4.90
C TRP A 288 -4.84 -7.09 -5.74
N LEU A 289 -4.20 -8.07 -5.12
CA LEU A 289 -3.74 -9.30 -5.80
C LEU A 289 -4.94 -10.10 -6.34
N GLU A 290 -6.03 -10.20 -5.59
CA GLU A 290 -7.27 -10.82 -6.04
C GLU A 290 -7.92 -10.04 -7.20
N ALA A 291 -7.90 -8.71 -7.17
CA ALA A 291 -8.40 -7.89 -8.27
C ALA A 291 -7.60 -8.15 -9.55
N TRP A 292 -6.27 -8.25 -9.46
CA TRP A 292 -5.39 -8.61 -10.56
C TRP A 292 -5.68 -10.01 -11.08
N SER A 293 -5.71 -11.02 -10.21
CA SER A 293 -5.97 -12.41 -10.56
C SER A 293 -7.33 -12.58 -11.24
N GLY A 294 -8.35 -11.91 -10.72
CA GLY A 294 -9.70 -11.92 -11.27
C GLY A 294 -9.78 -11.34 -12.67
N GLU A 295 -9.10 -10.21 -12.92
CA GLU A 295 -9.10 -9.59 -14.25
C GLU A 295 -8.26 -10.39 -15.25
N ILE A 296 -7.12 -10.96 -14.84
CA ILE A 296 -6.30 -11.88 -15.68
C ILE A 296 -7.14 -13.09 -16.09
N LYS A 297 -7.81 -13.75 -15.15
CA LYS A 297 -8.70 -14.88 -15.44
C LYS A 297 -9.82 -14.50 -16.40
N SER A 298 -10.41 -13.32 -16.20
CA SER A 298 -11.55 -12.85 -17.01
C SER A 298 -11.17 -12.51 -18.45
N LYS A 299 -9.95 -12.00 -18.69
CA LYS A 299 -9.57 -11.37 -19.97
C LYS A 299 -8.46 -12.07 -20.72
N LEU A 300 -7.51 -12.69 -20.03
CA LEU A 300 -6.29 -13.23 -20.63
C LEU A 300 -6.18 -14.75 -20.55
N ALA A 301 -6.88 -15.36 -19.60
CA ALA A 301 -6.86 -16.80 -19.33
C ALA A 301 -8.24 -17.43 -19.55
N THR A 302 -8.34 -18.73 -19.32
CA THR A 302 -9.62 -19.46 -19.33
C THR A 302 -10.10 -19.72 -17.91
N PRO A 303 -11.38 -20.06 -17.68
CA PRO A 303 -11.89 -20.37 -16.34
C PRO A 303 -11.19 -21.57 -15.65
N PHE A 304 -10.50 -22.40 -16.41
CA PHE A 304 -9.78 -23.59 -15.91
C PHE A 304 -8.34 -23.29 -15.52
N ASP A 305 -7.83 -22.12 -15.91
CA ASP A 305 -6.46 -21.73 -15.62
C ASP A 305 -6.31 -21.26 -14.18
N THR A 306 -5.20 -21.63 -13.57
CA THR A 306 -4.79 -21.09 -12.27
C THR A 306 -4.04 -19.78 -12.46
N VAL A 307 -4.40 -18.79 -11.64
CA VAL A 307 -3.72 -17.50 -11.57
C VAL A 307 -3.62 -17.14 -10.09
N TYR A 308 -2.41 -17.07 -9.58
CA TYR A 308 -2.18 -16.65 -8.21
C TYR A 308 -0.85 -15.90 -8.07
N PHE A 309 -0.78 -15.09 -7.00
CA PHE A 309 0.42 -14.39 -6.60
C PHE A 309 1.05 -15.11 -5.41
N ASP A 310 2.33 -15.44 -5.51
CA ASP A 310 3.08 -16.03 -4.40
C ASP A 310 3.44 -14.94 -3.36
N VAL A 311 2.68 -14.91 -2.27
CA VAL A 311 2.89 -13.95 -1.17
C VAL A 311 3.83 -14.50 -0.09
N ASP A 312 4.27 -15.74 -0.18
CA ASP A 312 5.05 -16.40 0.87
C ASP A 312 6.38 -15.69 1.10
N GLU A 313 6.99 -15.15 0.05
CA GLU A 313 8.22 -14.36 0.18
C GLU A 313 8.05 -13.11 1.07
N LEU A 314 6.88 -12.45 0.99
CA LEU A 314 6.58 -11.27 1.83
C LEU A 314 6.25 -11.62 3.29
N GLN A 315 5.82 -12.86 3.54
CA GLN A 315 5.41 -13.35 4.84
C GLN A 315 6.49 -14.24 5.49
N ARG A 316 7.62 -14.46 4.83
CA ARG A 316 8.70 -15.30 5.37
C ARG A 316 9.09 -14.78 6.76
N PRO A 317 8.97 -15.65 7.79
CA PRO A 317 9.43 -15.29 9.13
C PRO A 317 10.94 -14.99 9.08
N GLY A 318 11.40 -14.19 10.03
CA GLY A 318 12.85 -13.97 10.19
C GLY A 318 13.58 -15.30 10.38
N MET A 319 14.84 -15.39 9.93
CA MET A 319 15.65 -16.63 10.00
C MET A 319 15.59 -17.30 11.39
N ALA A 320 15.59 -16.50 12.46
CA ALA A 320 15.51 -17.02 13.84
C ALA A 320 14.17 -17.71 14.14
N GLU A 321 13.06 -17.15 13.64
CA GLU A 321 11.71 -17.72 13.81
C GLU A 321 11.52 -18.95 12.94
N THR A 322 12.01 -18.93 11.69
CA THR A 322 12.04 -20.10 10.79
C THR A 322 12.80 -21.26 11.45
N MET A 323 14.01 -20.98 11.97
CA MET A 323 14.79 -21.99 12.69
C MET A 323 14.09 -22.55 13.92
N ALA A 324 13.39 -21.69 14.69
CA ALA A 324 12.63 -22.13 15.86
C ALA A 324 11.42 -22.98 15.46
N SER A 325 10.71 -22.60 14.40
CA SER A 325 9.58 -23.35 13.86
C SER A 325 10.01 -24.74 13.32
N LEU A 326 11.05 -24.77 12.48
CA LEU A 326 11.61 -26.02 11.94
C LEU A 326 12.11 -26.93 13.06
N ARG A 327 12.81 -26.37 14.05
CA ARG A 327 13.22 -27.14 15.23
C ARG A 327 12.03 -27.76 15.94
N THR A 328 10.96 -27.01 16.19
CA THR A 328 9.74 -27.51 16.84
C THR A 328 9.08 -28.61 16.00
N ALA A 329 9.00 -28.45 14.69
CA ALA A 329 8.43 -29.42 13.78
C ALA A 329 9.23 -30.73 13.77
N VAL A 330 10.56 -30.65 13.78
CA VAL A 330 11.46 -31.81 13.84
C VAL A 330 11.38 -32.49 15.22
N GLU A 331 11.38 -31.73 16.32
CA GLU A 331 11.26 -32.26 17.69
C GLU A 331 9.90 -32.93 17.93
N ALA A 332 8.82 -32.41 17.31
CA ALA A 332 7.49 -33.00 17.36
C ALA A 332 7.30 -34.22 16.45
N GLY A 333 8.28 -34.52 15.59
CA GLY A 333 8.22 -35.65 14.64
C GLY A 333 7.32 -35.43 13.43
N PHE A 334 6.87 -34.19 13.16
CA PHE A 334 6.11 -33.83 11.96
C PHE A 334 6.97 -33.72 10.71
N MET A 335 8.25 -33.46 10.91
CA MET A 335 9.23 -33.22 9.83
C MET A 335 10.53 -33.95 10.15
N THR A 336 11.16 -34.49 9.14
CA THR A 336 12.50 -35.09 9.25
C THR A 336 13.57 -34.01 9.27
N ARG A 337 14.79 -34.36 9.69
CA ARG A 337 15.90 -33.41 9.66
C ARG A 337 16.32 -33.05 8.23
N ASN A 338 16.17 -33.97 7.27
CA ASN A 338 16.48 -33.70 5.87
C ASN A 338 15.44 -32.80 5.21
N GLU A 339 14.14 -32.99 5.49
CA GLU A 339 13.10 -32.06 5.06
C GLU A 339 13.32 -30.64 5.62
N ALA A 340 13.71 -30.52 6.89
CA ALA A 340 14.05 -29.21 7.46
C ALA A 340 15.32 -28.59 6.86
N ARG A 341 16.26 -29.39 6.35
CA ARG A 341 17.43 -28.91 5.62
C ARG A 341 17.07 -28.45 4.22
N GLU A 342 16.18 -29.20 3.55
CA GLU A 342 15.67 -28.86 2.22
C GLU A 342 14.89 -27.54 2.24
N GLU A 343 14.09 -27.29 3.28
CA GLU A 343 13.40 -26.00 3.51
C GLU A 343 14.37 -24.82 3.66
N LEU A 344 15.61 -25.09 4.04
CA LEU A 344 16.69 -24.09 4.18
C LEU A 344 17.66 -24.10 2.99
N ASP A 345 17.29 -24.71 1.85
CA ASP A 345 18.13 -24.89 0.67
C ASP A 345 19.48 -25.59 1.01
N MET A 346 19.49 -26.50 1.99
CA MET A 346 20.69 -27.29 2.39
C MET A 346 20.62 -28.69 1.82
N GLU A 347 21.73 -29.21 1.32
CA GLU A 347 21.78 -30.62 0.83
C GLU A 347 21.43 -31.62 1.94
N PRO A 348 20.67 -32.69 1.61
CA PRO A 348 20.34 -33.73 2.56
C PRO A 348 21.57 -34.50 3.03
N LEU A 349 21.57 -34.99 4.26
CA LEU A 349 22.65 -35.78 4.84
C LEU A 349 22.20 -37.21 5.08
N PRO A 350 23.07 -38.22 4.86
CA PRO A 350 22.74 -39.62 5.09
C PRO A 350 22.32 -39.86 6.55
N GLY A 351 21.24 -40.64 6.74
CA GLY A 351 20.74 -41.06 8.05
C GLY A 351 19.87 -40.05 8.80
N LEU A 352 19.43 -38.96 8.14
CA LEU A 352 18.54 -37.96 8.74
C LEU A 352 17.10 -37.99 8.22
N ASP A 353 16.74 -39.06 7.48
CA ASP A 353 15.40 -39.23 6.86
C ASP A 353 14.34 -39.84 7.80
N ALA A 354 14.73 -40.25 8.99
CA ALA A 354 13.79 -40.75 9.99
C ALA A 354 13.31 -39.65 10.92
N PRO A 355 12.01 -39.53 11.21
CA PRO A 355 11.50 -38.57 12.19
C PRO A 355 12.04 -38.92 13.56
N ILE A 356 12.29 -37.89 14.37
CA ILE A 356 12.74 -38.02 15.75
C ILE A 356 11.56 -38.54 16.57
N GLN A 357 11.75 -39.70 17.20
CA GLN A 357 10.82 -40.19 18.22
C GLN A 357 11.35 -39.80 19.62
N ALA A 358 10.56 -39.13 20.42
CA ALA A 358 10.93 -38.88 21.79
C ALA A 358 11.00 -40.19 22.56
N LEU A 359 12.11 -40.44 23.23
CA LEU A 359 12.38 -41.69 23.97
C LEU A 359 11.33 -42.00 25.07
N ASN A 360 10.55 -41.03 25.49
CA ASN A 360 9.48 -41.14 26.45
C ASN A 360 8.09 -41.41 25.85
N MET A 361 7.95 -41.34 24.52
CA MET A 361 6.74 -41.80 23.80
C MET A 361 6.97 -43.25 23.37
N GLY A 362 6.64 -44.18 24.22
CA GLY A 362 6.70 -45.59 23.91
C GLY A 362 5.85 -45.91 22.67
N THR A 363 6.45 -46.53 21.66
CA THR A 363 5.74 -47.08 20.54
C THR A 363 4.72 -48.09 21.07
N GLY A 364 3.45 -47.72 21.12
CA GLY A 364 2.38 -48.66 21.44
C GLY A 364 2.36 -49.71 20.30
N GLY A 365 2.84 -50.93 20.59
CA GLY A 365 2.70 -52.08 19.68
C GLY A 365 3.98 -52.83 19.33
N GLY A 366 4.92 -52.97 20.21
CA GLY A 366 6.02 -53.95 20.10
C GLY A 366 5.99 -54.90 21.27
N THR A 367 5.42 -56.08 21.11
CA THR A 367 5.58 -57.22 22.05
C THR A 367 7.06 -57.54 22.19
N THR A 368 7.70 -57.06 23.24
CA THR A 368 9.00 -57.56 23.67
C THR A 368 8.77 -58.96 24.22
N ASN A 369 9.08 -59.98 23.36
CA ASN A 369 9.27 -61.34 23.81
C ASN A 369 10.46 -61.38 24.77
N ILE A 370 10.18 -61.34 26.07
CA ILE A 370 11.16 -61.68 27.09
C ILE A 370 11.31 -63.23 26.99
N GLY A 371 12.31 -63.68 26.24
CA GLY A 371 12.73 -65.07 26.24
C GLY A 371 13.20 -65.42 27.65
N THR A 372 12.40 -66.23 28.35
CA THR A 372 12.82 -66.97 29.55
C THR A 372 13.83 -68.01 29.11
N ASP A 373 15.10 -67.69 29.21
CA ASP A 373 16.19 -68.67 29.09
C ASP A 373 16.34 -69.41 30.44
N THR A 374 15.65 -70.50 30.56
CA THR A 374 15.83 -71.50 31.64
C THR A 374 16.89 -72.47 31.20
N SER A 375 18.16 -72.13 31.34
CA SER A 375 19.25 -73.14 31.33
C SER A 375 19.49 -73.59 32.78
N ALA A 376 18.98 -74.77 33.05
CA ALA A 376 19.33 -75.57 34.23
C ALA A 376 20.82 -75.93 34.19
N GLY A 377 21.61 -75.35 35.09
CA GLY A 377 22.98 -75.74 35.36
C GLY A 377 23.00 -76.75 36.53
N ALA A 378 23.55 -77.94 36.22
CA ALA A 378 23.70 -79.02 37.15
C ALA A 378 24.54 -78.66 38.34
N VAL A 379 24.09 -79.16 39.48
CA VAL A 379 24.82 -79.17 40.74
C VAL A 379 25.72 -80.38 40.72
N ASP A 380 27.03 -80.22 40.73
CA ASP A 380 28.00 -81.28 41.10
C ASP A 380 28.37 -81.15 42.54
N ASP A 381 28.11 -82.26 43.23
CA ASP A 381 28.41 -82.68 44.55
C ASP A 381 29.93 -82.78 44.73
N PHE A 382 30.52 -82.19 45.72
CA PHE A 382 31.83 -82.66 46.29
C PHE A 382 31.81 -82.53 47.77
N THR A 383 31.65 -83.77 48.43
CA THR A 383 32.02 -84.08 49.80
C THR A 383 33.58 -84.22 49.89
N SER A 384 34.17 -83.54 50.84
CA SER A 384 35.09 -83.95 51.88
C SER A 384 35.70 -82.78 52.59
#